data_07fe1f3149b2d233881e37d6dbeb5c96
#
_entry.id   07fe1f3149b2d233881e37d6dbeb5c96
#
_cell.length_a   1.000
_cell.length_b   1.000
_cell.length_c   1.000
_cell.angle_alpha   90.00
_cell.angle_beta   90.00
_cell.angle_gamma   90.00
#
_symmetry.space_group_name_H-M   'P 1'
#
loop_
_entity.id
_entity.type
_entity.pdbx_description
1 polymer ?
#
loop_
_entity_poly.entity_id
_entity_poly.type
_entity_poly.pdbx_seq_one_letter_code
_entity_poly.pdbx_strand_id
1 'polypeptide(L)'
;MPDESQEIPVIDFGPFLNGTRAERQVVAEQMRRASQDWGFFYLSGCGMPTEQLEAAFSGAKSFFDLPLVEKQGVAWFSPESNRGYVGIKREKLDPARPGDLKEAFNLAPERPGLDSHKNLWPKSHPRFKSVMTRFLGECIHTADRVLEAFALALDQPEDFFKDAHSEHDHTLRLLHYPPLPEGFEPENGESRAGAHTDYGSITLLFQDDVGGLEVCTRSGEWILATPIPGTVVVNTGDLMHRWTNHVFCSTPHRVNVAPEHRSRDRYSIAFFCHPNKTSEIACIESCATADNPPIYAPISAGQHLNEKLTNTYGAQAQN
;
A
#
# COMPACT_ATOMS: atom_id res chain seq x y z
N MET A 1 -12.37 5.13 -31.59
CA MET A 1 -12.48 4.70 -30.20
C MET A 1 -11.26 3.84 -29.93
N PRO A 2 -10.30 4.24 -29.11
CA PRO A 2 -9.27 3.29 -28.70
C PRO A 2 -9.95 2.21 -27.87
N ASP A 3 -9.55 0.99 -28.15
CA ASP A 3 -9.84 -0.20 -27.37
C ASP A 3 -9.34 0.09 -25.95
N GLU A 4 -10.25 0.34 -25.00
CA GLU A 4 -9.91 0.39 -23.59
C GLU A 4 -9.56 -1.05 -23.21
N SER A 5 -8.25 -1.34 -23.23
CA SER A 5 -7.77 -2.59 -22.66
C SER A 5 -8.26 -2.63 -21.21
N GLN A 6 -9.15 -3.55 -20.89
CA GLN A 6 -9.69 -3.76 -19.54
C GLN A 6 -8.63 -4.38 -18.60
N GLU A 7 -7.35 -4.11 -18.83
CA GLU A 7 -6.24 -4.70 -18.09
C GLU A 7 -5.39 -3.62 -17.43
N ILE A 8 -5.04 -3.86 -16.16
CA ILE A 8 -4.13 -3.01 -15.39
C ILE A 8 -2.76 -3.02 -16.10
N PRO A 9 -2.17 -1.85 -16.44
CA PRO A 9 -0.93 -1.79 -17.22
C PRO A 9 0.26 -2.44 -16.52
N VAL A 10 1.16 -3.05 -17.29
CA VAL A 10 2.47 -3.53 -16.83
C VAL A 10 3.55 -2.60 -17.36
N ILE A 11 4.37 -2.04 -16.47
CA ILE A 11 5.44 -1.09 -16.81
C ILE A 11 6.79 -1.70 -16.43
N ASP A 12 7.73 -1.75 -17.37
CA ASP A 12 9.12 -2.13 -17.10
C ASP A 12 9.88 -0.93 -16.53
N PHE A 13 10.34 -1.06 -15.29
CA PHE A 13 11.09 -0.01 -14.59
C PHE A 13 12.61 -0.08 -14.81
N GLY A 14 13.11 -1.14 -15.43
CA GLY A 14 14.54 -1.32 -15.74
C GLY A 14 15.15 -0.13 -16.48
N PRO A 15 14.52 0.39 -17.55
CA PRO A 15 14.99 1.59 -18.24
C PRO A 15 15.02 2.86 -17.38
N PHE A 16 14.16 2.97 -16.36
CA PHE A 16 14.25 4.09 -15.41
C PHE A 16 15.48 3.98 -14.51
N LEU A 17 15.83 2.80 -14.07
CA LEU A 17 16.96 2.58 -13.17
C LEU A 17 18.32 2.68 -13.88
N ASN A 18 18.42 2.16 -15.11
CA ASN A 18 19.71 1.90 -15.78
C ASN A 18 19.85 2.60 -17.14
N GLY A 19 18.78 3.24 -17.61
CA GLY A 19 18.74 3.82 -18.95
C GLY A 19 19.19 5.28 -19.01
N THR A 20 19.08 5.83 -20.20
CA THR A 20 19.33 7.24 -20.51
C THR A 20 18.21 8.14 -19.97
N ARG A 21 18.43 9.44 -19.93
CA ARG A 21 17.40 10.41 -19.55
C ARG A 21 16.12 10.30 -20.39
N ALA A 22 16.26 10.01 -21.68
CA ALA A 22 15.10 9.84 -22.58
C ALA A 22 14.29 8.59 -22.22
N GLU A 23 14.94 7.47 -21.89
CA GLU A 23 14.28 6.25 -21.47
C GLU A 23 13.59 6.42 -20.11
N ARG A 24 14.23 7.13 -19.18
CA ARG A 24 13.60 7.49 -17.88
C ARG A 24 12.32 8.30 -18.09
N GLN A 25 12.33 9.27 -19.03
CA GLN A 25 11.16 10.07 -19.34
C GLN A 25 10.02 9.24 -19.96
N VAL A 26 10.35 8.24 -20.79
CA VAL A 26 9.35 7.31 -21.35
C VAL A 26 8.66 6.51 -20.24
N VAL A 27 9.42 5.98 -19.27
CA VAL A 27 8.85 5.24 -18.13
C VAL A 27 7.98 6.16 -17.27
N ALA A 28 8.45 7.38 -16.98
CA ALA A 28 7.68 8.37 -16.22
C ALA A 28 6.34 8.69 -16.91
N GLU A 29 6.32 8.84 -18.22
CA GLU A 29 5.11 9.09 -18.99
C GLU A 29 4.15 7.88 -18.99
N GLN A 30 4.65 6.64 -19.01
CA GLN A 30 3.83 5.45 -18.85
C GLN A 30 3.19 5.41 -17.46
N MET A 31 3.96 5.72 -16.41
CA MET A 31 3.45 5.81 -15.04
C MET A 31 2.42 6.93 -14.89
N ARG A 32 2.63 8.08 -15.55
CA ARG A 32 1.65 9.18 -15.59
C ARG A 32 0.31 8.70 -16.11
N ARG A 33 0.28 8.08 -17.29
CA ARG A 33 -0.95 7.57 -17.92
C ARG A 33 -1.64 6.51 -17.05
N ALA A 34 -0.88 5.53 -16.56
CA ALA A 34 -1.43 4.51 -15.69
C ALA A 34 -2.04 5.09 -14.42
N SER A 35 -1.40 6.10 -13.80
CA SER A 35 -1.91 6.76 -12.60
C SER A 35 -3.11 7.68 -12.88
N GLN A 36 -3.17 8.27 -14.07
CA GLN A 36 -4.32 9.06 -14.52
C GLN A 36 -5.53 8.17 -14.79
N ASP A 37 -5.34 7.07 -15.51
CA ASP A 37 -6.43 6.25 -16.01
C ASP A 37 -6.92 5.22 -14.99
N TRP A 38 -5.99 4.62 -14.25
CA TRP A 38 -6.24 3.51 -13.33
C TRP A 38 -5.95 3.83 -11.86
N GLY A 39 -4.96 4.69 -11.59
CA GLY A 39 -4.38 4.82 -10.25
C GLY A 39 -3.62 3.56 -9.79
N PHE A 40 -3.50 2.54 -10.66
CA PHE A 40 -2.87 1.24 -10.43
C PHE A 40 -2.07 0.79 -11.65
N PHE A 41 -0.94 0.13 -11.40
CA PHE A 41 -0.15 -0.57 -12.43
C PHE A 41 0.73 -1.64 -11.81
N TYR A 42 1.18 -2.60 -12.62
CA TYR A 42 2.25 -3.51 -12.26
C TYR A 42 3.59 -2.90 -12.65
N LEU A 43 4.56 -3.01 -11.77
CA LEU A 43 5.93 -2.56 -12.02
C LEU A 43 6.86 -3.77 -12.02
N SER A 44 7.48 -4.07 -13.17
CA SER A 44 8.54 -5.08 -13.30
C SER A 44 9.91 -4.41 -13.27
N GLY A 45 10.97 -5.17 -13.01
CA GLY A 45 12.34 -4.64 -13.07
C GLY A 45 12.65 -3.53 -12.06
N CYS A 46 11.91 -3.44 -10.94
CA CYS A 46 12.04 -2.37 -9.94
C CYS A 46 13.28 -2.49 -9.03
N GLY A 47 14.13 -3.48 -9.25
CA GLY A 47 15.37 -3.67 -8.48
C GLY A 47 15.18 -4.41 -7.15
N MET A 48 13.95 -4.81 -6.78
CA MET A 48 13.70 -5.62 -5.59
C MET A 48 14.39 -6.98 -5.70
N PRO A 49 15.33 -7.34 -4.80
CA PRO A 49 16.01 -8.63 -4.86
C PRO A 49 15.03 -9.78 -4.58
N THR A 50 14.95 -10.76 -5.48
CA THR A 50 14.06 -11.93 -5.36
C THR A 50 14.24 -12.66 -4.03
N GLU A 51 15.49 -12.89 -3.61
CA GLU A 51 15.81 -13.54 -2.33
C GLU A 51 15.25 -12.78 -1.11
N GLN A 52 15.22 -11.44 -1.16
CA GLN A 52 14.67 -10.62 -0.08
C GLN A 52 13.14 -10.73 -0.03
N LEU A 53 12.50 -10.74 -1.19
CA LEU A 53 11.05 -10.91 -1.30
C LEU A 53 10.63 -12.31 -0.81
N GLU A 54 11.30 -13.36 -1.25
CA GLU A 54 11.05 -14.74 -0.80
C GLU A 54 11.27 -14.91 0.71
N ALA A 55 12.35 -14.33 1.24
CA ALA A 55 12.62 -14.34 2.68
C ALA A 55 11.54 -13.59 3.47
N ALA A 56 11.02 -12.47 2.95
CA ALA A 56 9.94 -11.71 3.57
C ALA A 56 8.63 -12.52 3.61
N PHE A 57 8.23 -13.16 2.50
CA PHE A 57 7.05 -14.03 2.48
C PHE A 57 7.21 -15.25 3.43
N SER A 58 8.37 -15.90 3.42
CA SER A 58 8.67 -17.00 4.34
C SER A 58 8.62 -16.55 5.81
N GLY A 59 9.16 -15.35 6.10
CA GLY A 59 9.11 -14.75 7.41
C GLY A 59 7.68 -14.40 7.85
N ALA A 60 6.87 -13.83 6.95
CA ALA A 60 5.47 -13.53 7.20
C ALA A 60 4.68 -14.81 7.52
N LYS A 61 4.83 -15.85 6.69
CA LYS A 61 4.20 -17.14 6.94
C LYS A 61 4.60 -17.72 8.30
N SER A 62 5.89 -17.77 8.61
CA SER A 62 6.39 -18.30 9.88
C SER A 62 5.85 -17.51 11.08
N PHE A 63 5.65 -16.19 10.94
CA PHE A 63 5.06 -15.37 12.00
C PHE A 63 3.57 -15.68 12.20
N PHE A 64 2.79 -15.78 11.13
CA PHE A 64 1.36 -16.05 11.24
C PHE A 64 1.06 -17.49 11.68
N ASP A 65 1.98 -18.44 11.44
CA ASP A 65 1.92 -19.83 11.96
C ASP A 65 2.20 -19.92 13.48
N LEU A 66 2.68 -18.84 14.14
CA LEU A 66 2.90 -18.83 15.59
C LEU A 66 1.58 -19.03 16.37
N PRO A 67 1.63 -19.64 17.56
CA PRO A 67 0.49 -19.71 18.45
C PRO A 67 -0.12 -18.32 18.73
N LEU A 68 -1.44 -18.24 18.81
CA LEU A 68 -2.15 -16.97 19.01
C LEU A 68 -1.63 -16.18 20.21
N VAL A 69 -1.28 -16.85 21.31
CA VAL A 69 -0.73 -16.21 22.52
C VAL A 69 0.58 -15.47 22.24
N GLU A 70 1.41 -15.99 21.35
CA GLU A 70 2.68 -15.34 20.96
C GLU A 70 2.43 -14.14 20.07
N LYS A 71 1.51 -14.26 19.10
CA LYS A 71 1.07 -13.13 18.27
C LYS A 71 0.44 -12.01 19.13
N GLN A 72 -0.36 -12.37 20.12
CA GLN A 72 -0.95 -11.42 21.06
C GLN A 72 0.09 -10.76 21.98
N GLY A 73 1.23 -11.42 22.26
CA GLY A 73 2.35 -10.83 22.99
C GLY A 73 3.01 -9.64 22.27
N VAL A 74 2.74 -9.47 20.98
CA VAL A 74 3.18 -8.34 20.15
C VAL A 74 1.99 -7.61 19.50
N ALA A 75 0.85 -7.58 20.19
CA ALA A 75 -0.38 -6.97 19.67
C ALA A 75 -0.23 -5.46 19.42
N TRP A 76 -0.92 -5.00 18.39
CA TRP A 76 -1.11 -3.58 18.13
C TRP A 76 -1.80 -2.90 19.32
N PHE A 77 -1.32 -1.76 19.75
CA PHE A 77 -1.78 -1.11 20.98
C PHE A 77 -2.26 0.33 20.82
N SER A 78 -1.82 1.06 19.78
CA SER A 78 -2.30 2.43 19.56
C SER A 78 -2.23 2.90 18.11
N PRO A 79 -3.11 3.82 17.70
CA PRO A 79 -3.07 4.45 16.37
C PRO A 79 -1.78 5.21 16.10
N GLU A 80 -1.20 5.87 17.12
CA GLU A 80 0.01 6.67 16.98
C GLU A 80 1.23 5.79 16.67
N SER A 81 1.28 4.61 17.31
CA SER A 81 2.31 3.61 17.06
C SER A 81 2.10 2.93 15.72
N ASN A 82 0.89 2.52 15.43
CA ASN A 82 0.50 1.70 14.27
C ASN A 82 1.45 0.51 14.03
N ARG A 83 1.89 -0.18 15.10
CA ARG A 83 2.81 -1.32 15.06
C ARG A 83 2.25 -2.51 15.79
N GLY A 84 2.65 -3.71 15.35
CA GLY A 84 2.29 -4.96 15.99
C GLY A 84 1.17 -5.72 15.30
N TYR A 85 0.71 -6.78 15.97
CA TYR A 85 -0.25 -7.74 15.45
C TYR A 85 -1.69 -7.26 15.58
N VAL A 86 -2.44 -7.39 14.51
CA VAL A 86 -3.89 -7.12 14.41
C VAL A 86 -4.59 -8.43 14.10
N GLY A 87 -5.45 -8.90 14.99
CA GLY A 87 -6.18 -10.18 14.84
C GLY A 87 -7.32 -10.11 13.82
N ILE A 88 -7.82 -11.30 13.46
CA ILE A 88 -8.94 -11.47 12.51
C ILE A 88 -10.17 -10.71 13.00
N LYS A 89 -10.90 -10.05 12.07
CA LYS A 89 -12.12 -9.27 12.30
C LYS A 89 -11.94 -8.03 13.21
N ARG A 90 -10.71 -7.71 13.64
CA ARG A 90 -10.45 -6.53 14.46
C ARG A 90 -10.46 -5.24 13.64
N GLU A 91 -10.16 -5.32 12.37
CA GLU A 91 -10.15 -4.19 11.45
C GLU A 91 -11.41 -4.21 10.57
N LYS A 92 -11.92 -3.02 10.26
CA LYS A 92 -13.03 -2.79 9.35
C LYS A 92 -12.64 -1.70 8.39
N LEU A 93 -12.27 -2.05 7.16
CA LEU A 93 -11.99 -1.07 6.12
C LEU A 93 -13.27 -0.40 5.61
N ASP A 94 -14.38 -1.14 5.59
CA ASP A 94 -15.72 -0.60 5.38
C ASP A 94 -16.48 -0.60 6.71
N PRO A 95 -16.72 0.57 7.35
CA PRO A 95 -17.39 0.65 8.64
C PRO A 95 -18.82 0.08 8.64
N ALA A 96 -19.47 0.01 7.47
CA ALA A 96 -20.84 -0.51 7.33
C ALA A 96 -20.89 -2.04 7.28
N ARG A 97 -19.72 -2.73 7.24
CA ARG A 97 -19.62 -4.18 7.09
C ARG A 97 -19.02 -4.84 8.33
N PRO A 98 -19.14 -6.18 8.46
CA PRO A 98 -18.39 -6.95 9.45
C PRO A 98 -16.88 -6.74 9.33
N GLY A 99 -16.12 -7.11 10.37
CA GLY A 99 -14.66 -7.04 10.35
C GLY A 99 -14.06 -7.93 9.25
N ASP A 100 -12.93 -7.48 8.69
CA ASP A 100 -12.25 -8.15 7.59
C ASP A 100 -11.72 -9.54 8.01
N LEU A 101 -11.80 -10.49 7.08
CA LEU A 101 -11.35 -11.88 7.29
C LEU A 101 -9.85 -12.00 7.06
N LYS A 102 -9.07 -11.19 7.78
CA LYS A 102 -7.60 -11.17 7.72
C LYS A 102 -7.00 -10.88 9.08
N GLU A 103 -5.76 -11.29 9.24
CA GLU A 103 -4.88 -10.81 10.30
C GLU A 103 -3.69 -10.06 9.69
N ALA A 104 -3.08 -9.17 10.46
CA ALA A 104 -1.99 -8.36 9.97
C ALA A 104 -0.88 -8.18 11.02
N PHE A 105 0.33 -7.83 10.56
CA PHE A 105 1.40 -7.37 11.42
C PHE A 105 2.05 -6.13 10.79
N ASN A 106 2.07 -5.04 11.56
CA ASN A 106 2.61 -3.76 11.11
C ASN A 106 3.98 -3.49 11.72
N LEU A 107 4.90 -3.02 10.90
CA LEU A 107 6.18 -2.47 11.33
C LEU A 107 6.53 -1.23 10.51
N ALA A 108 7.43 -0.42 11.05
CA ALA A 108 7.84 0.83 10.41
C ALA A 108 9.31 1.13 10.75
N PRO A 109 9.97 2.08 10.09
CA PRO A 109 11.29 2.53 10.49
C PRO A 109 11.33 2.95 11.96
N GLU A 110 12.33 2.46 12.69
CA GLU A 110 12.51 2.84 14.11
C GLU A 110 13.25 4.17 14.21
N ARG A 111 12.76 5.05 15.08
CA ARG A 111 13.40 6.35 15.35
C ARG A 111 14.08 6.31 16.69
N PRO A 112 15.41 6.54 16.77
CA PRO A 112 16.14 6.59 18.04
C PRO A 112 15.54 7.62 19.01
N GLY A 113 15.36 7.21 20.26
CA GLY A 113 14.87 8.13 21.32
C GLY A 113 13.34 8.23 21.43
N LEU A 114 12.56 7.58 20.53
CA LEU A 114 11.10 7.58 20.60
C LEU A 114 10.57 6.17 20.86
N ASP A 115 10.19 5.87 22.10
CA ASP A 115 9.68 4.54 22.48
C ASP A 115 8.40 4.15 21.73
N SER A 116 7.53 5.11 21.43
CA SER A 116 6.32 4.91 20.61
C SER A 116 6.63 4.46 19.17
N HIS A 117 7.87 4.58 18.72
CA HIS A 117 8.35 4.20 17.39
C HIS A 117 9.17 2.91 17.38
N LYS A 118 9.15 2.13 18.46
CA LYS A 118 9.77 0.80 18.49
C LYS A 118 8.84 -0.25 17.91
N ASN A 119 9.38 -1.11 17.06
CA ASN A 119 8.66 -2.28 16.59
C ASN A 119 8.58 -3.34 17.69
N LEU A 120 7.50 -4.10 17.67
CA LEU A 120 7.29 -5.22 18.56
C LEU A 120 7.76 -6.51 17.85
N TRP A 121 8.58 -7.32 18.53
CA TRP A 121 9.16 -8.51 17.92
C TRP A 121 8.87 -9.76 18.76
N PRO A 122 8.39 -10.87 18.15
CA PRO A 122 8.16 -12.12 18.86
C PRO A 122 9.48 -12.70 19.33
N LYS A 123 9.59 -13.05 20.63
CA LYS A 123 10.81 -13.55 21.24
C LYS A 123 11.22 -14.93 20.70
N SER A 124 10.23 -15.75 20.36
CA SER A 124 10.42 -17.10 19.81
C SER A 124 10.95 -17.10 18.37
N HIS A 125 10.91 -15.97 17.68
CA HIS A 125 11.24 -15.89 16.25
C HIS A 125 12.33 -14.81 15.95
N PRO A 126 13.57 -14.97 16.44
CA PRO A 126 14.58 -13.91 16.41
C PRO A 126 15.02 -13.50 15.00
N ARG A 127 14.95 -14.40 14.02
CA ARG A 127 15.29 -14.09 12.62
C ARG A 127 14.24 -13.19 11.93
N PHE A 128 13.02 -13.17 12.41
CA PHE A 128 11.94 -12.36 11.85
C PHE A 128 12.30 -10.89 11.81
N LYS A 129 12.86 -10.35 12.91
CA LYS A 129 13.32 -8.96 12.98
C LYS A 129 14.30 -8.62 11.85
N SER A 130 15.36 -9.40 11.69
CA SER A 130 16.41 -9.09 10.71
C SER A 130 15.89 -9.18 9.27
N VAL A 131 15.06 -10.17 8.96
CA VAL A 131 14.44 -10.33 7.65
C VAL A 131 13.53 -9.14 7.33
N MET A 132 12.62 -8.80 8.24
CA MET A 132 11.64 -7.74 8.00
C MET A 132 12.27 -6.34 7.97
N THR A 133 13.27 -6.08 8.81
CA THR A 133 13.99 -4.80 8.80
C THR A 133 14.76 -4.61 7.49
N ARG A 134 15.39 -5.67 6.98
CA ARG A 134 16.09 -5.62 5.69
C ARG A 134 15.12 -5.39 4.53
N PHE A 135 14.04 -6.16 4.50
CA PHE A 135 13.00 -6.00 3.45
C PHE A 135 12.35 -4.61 3.48
N LEU A 136 12.10 -4.05 4.68
CA LEU A 136 11.64 -2.68 4.84
C LEU A 136 12.61 -1.67 4.19
N GLY A 137 13.91 -1.86 4.36
CA GLY A 137 14.93 -1.03 3.72
C GLY A 137 14.86 -1.10 2.18
N GLU A 138 14.69 -2.28 1.61
CA GLU A 138 14.50 -2.45 0.16
C GLU A 138 13.22 -1.79 -0.35
N CYS A 139 12.13 -1.87 0.43
CA CYS A 139 10.88 -1.18 0.09
C CYS A 139 11.03 0.35 0.08
N ILE A 140 11.74 0.92 1.06
CA ILE A 140 12.04 2.36 1.11
C ILE A 140 12.83 2.76 -0.13
N HIS A 141 13.92 2.05 -0.43
CA HIS A 141 14.73 2.33 -1.61
C HIS A 141 13.93 2.25 -2.91
N THR A 142 13.09 1.24 -3.06
CA THR A 142 12.22 1.09 -4.23
C THR A 142 11.22 2.25 -4.32
N ALA A 143 10.58 2.61 -3.21
CA ALA A 143 9.62 3.70 -3.16
C ALA A 143 10.25 5.06 -3.51
N ASP A 144 11.48 5.34 -3.04
CA ASP A 144 12.21 6.56 -3.38
C ASP A 144 12.39 6.67 -4.91
N ARG A 145 12.79 5.57 -5.57
CA ARG A 145 12.96 5.55 -7.03
C ARG A 145 11.64 5.70 -7.78
N VAL A 146 10.57 5.11 -7.25
CA VAL A 146 9.21 5.29 -7.81
C VAL A 146 8.75 6.74 -7.67
N LEU A 147 9.02 7.39 -6.52
CA LEU A 147 8.70 8.81 -6.32
C LEU A 147 9.51 9.74 -7.23
N GLU A 148 10.79 9.42 -7.52
CA GLU A 148 11.59 10.14 -8.54
C GLU A 148 10.92 10.06 -9.93
N ALA A 149 10.42 8.88 -10.30
CA ALA A 149 9.70 8.72 -11.57
C ALA A 149 8.38 9.49 -11.59
N PHE A 150 7.66 9.52 -10.48
CA PHE A 150 6.45 10.33 -10.35
C PHE A 150 6.74 11.83 -10.41
N ALA A 151 7.88 12.29 -9.86
CA ALA A 151 8.30 13.68 -9.99
C ALA A 151 8.48 14.06 -11.47
N LEU A 152 9.20 13.23 -12.25
CA LEU A 152 9.33 13.44 -13.69
C LEU A 152 8.00 13.36 -14.43
N ALA A 153 7.12 12.43 -14.05
CA ALA A 153 5.77 12.29 -14.60
C ALA A 153 4.90 13.54 -14.38
N LEU A 154 5.23 14.37 -13.39
CA LEU A 154 4.55 15.60 -13.02
C LEU A 154 5.32 16.85 -13.47
N ASP A 155 6.31 16.70 -14.36
CA ASP A 155 7.16 17.80 -14.84
C ASP A 155 7.91 18.53 -13.70
N GLN A 156 8.26 17.79 -12.63
CA GLN A 156 9.01 18.29 -11.48
C GLN A 156 10.46 17.77 -11.49
N PRO A 157 11.39 18.42 -10.75
CA PRO A 157 12.71 17.88 -10.48
C PRO A 157 12.62 16.48 -9.84
N GLU A 158 13.54 15.57 -10.16
CA GLU A 158 13.52 14.18 -9.64
C GLU A 158 13.47 14.10 -8.12
N ASP A 159 14.08 15.05 -7.42
CA ASP A 159 14.12 15.12 -5.96
C ASP A 159 12.92 15.83 -5.32
N PHE A 160 11.90 16.20 -6.10
CA PHE A 160 10.73 16.96 -5.62
C PHE A 160 10.06 16.38 -4.37
N PHE A 161 9.91 15.06 -4.31
CA PHE A 161 9.26 14.38 -3.18
C PHE A 161 10.22 14.03 -2.03
N LYS A 162 11.54 14.19 -2.22
CA LYS A 162 12.56 13.70 -1.30
C LYS A 162 12.44 14.29 0.11
N ASP A 163 12.37 15.61 0.22
CA ASP A 163 12.30 16.27 1.52
C ASP A 163 10.99 15.94 2.24
N ALA A 164 9.90 15.82 1.50
CA ALA A 164 8.59 15.45 2.05
C ALA A 164 8.55 14.02 2.60
N HIS A 165 9.45 13.12 2.19
CA HIS A 165 9.49 11.72 2.63
C HIS A 165 10.76 11.37 3.45
N SER A 166 11.57 12.37 3.79
CA SER A 166 12.90 12.19 4.41
C SER A 166 12.88 11.56 5.82
N GLU A 167 11.76 11.65 6.53
CA GLU A 167 11.62 11.06 7.86
C GLU A 167 11.13 9.61 7.84
N HIS A 168 10.80 9.08 6.64
CA HIS A 168 10.33 7.72 6.44
C HIS A 168 9.17 7.32 7.36
N ASP A 169 8.11 8.14 7.40
CA ASP A 169 6.86 7.84 8.13
C ASP A 169 6.06 6.70 7.47
N HIS A 170 6.75 5.68 6.99
CA HIS A 170 6.20 4.57 6.22
C HIS A 170 5.72 3.43 7.11
N THR A 171 4.86 2.58 6.57
CA THR A 171 4.40 1.36 7.23
C THR A 171 4.57 0.17 6.29
N LEU A 172 5.29 -0.87 6.75
CA LEU A 172 5.30 -2.18 6.13
C LEU A 172 4.26 -3.06 6.84
N ARG A 173 3.32 -3.59 6.09
CA ARG A 173 2.22 -4.38 6.60
C ARG A 173 2.22 -5.77 5.98
N LEU A 174 2.43 -6.77 6.81
CA LEU A 174 2.25 -8.17 6.45
C LEU A 174 0.78 -8.52 6.63
N LEU A 175 0.20 -9.25 5.69
CA LEU A 175 -1.21 -9.61 5.67
C LEU A 175 -1.33 -11.12 5.43
N HIS A 176 -2.16 -11.76 6.25
CA HIS A 176 -2.54 -13.14 6.11
C HIS A 176 -4.06 -13.26 6.07
N TYR A 177 -4.55 -13.96 5.07
CA TYR A 177 -5.95 -14.27 4.86
C TYR A 177 -6.09 -15.79 4.98
N PRO A 178 -6.55 -16.31 6.12
CA PRO A 178 -6.63 -17.74 6.36
C PRO A 178 -7.63 -18.43 5.44
N PRO A 179 -7.51 -19.76 5.26
CA PRO A 179 -8.52 -20.56 4.59
C PRO A 179 -9.89 -20.38 5.22
N LEU A 180 -10.93 -20.35 4.40
CA LEU A 180 -12.30 -20.35 4.88
C LEU A 180 -12.83 -21.78 4.97
N PRO A 181 -13.65 -22.10 5.98
CA PRO A 181 -14.25 -23.43 6.12
C PRO A 181 -15.04 -23.83 4.86
N GLU A 182 -15.08 -25.13 4.59
CA GLU A 182 -15.93 -25.66 3.53
C GLU A 182 -17.40 -25.28 3.80
N GLY A 183 -18.11 -24.81 2.77
CA GLY A 183 -19.46 -24.31 2.92
C GLY A 183 -19.59 -22.95 3.58
N PHE A 184 -18.48 -22.25 3.86
CA PHE A 184 -18.54 -20.88 4.37
C PHE A 184 -19.19 -19.96 3.34
N GLU A 185 -20.31 -19.35 3.72
CA GLU A 185 -20.95 -18.29 2.95
C GLU A 185 -20.70 -16.96 3.70
N PRO A 186 -20.14 -15.94 3.00
CA PRO A 186 -19.90 -14.64 3.62
C PRO A 186 -21.22 -14.02 4.14
N GLU A 187 -21.30 -13.75 5.43
CA GLU A 187 -22.46 -13.09 6.01
C GLU A 187 -22.44 -11.59 5.65
N ASN A 188 -23.58 -11.07 5.19
CA ASN A 188 -23.84 -9.62 5.03
C ASN A 188 -22.69 -8.80 4.41
N GLY A 189 -21.99 -9.37 3.42
CA GLY A 189 -20.91 -8.68 2.72
C GLY A 189 -19.55 -8.75 3.42
N GLU A 190 -19.30 -9.75 4.27
CA GLU A 190 -17.95 -10.09 4.73
C GLU A 190 -17.01 -10.26 3.53
N SER A 191 -15.82 -9.71 3.64
CA SER A 191 -14.76 -9.82 2.65
C SER A 191 -13.41 -10.08 3.32
N ARG A 192 -12.43 -10.52 2.55
CA ARG A 192 -11.04 -10.61 3.04
C ARG A 192 -10.47 -9.23 3.37
N ALA A 193 -10.80 -8.23 2.53
CA ALA A 193 -10.56 -6.81 2.82
C ALA A 193 -11.65 -5.99 2.14
N GLY A 194 -12.36 -5.14 2.88
CA GLY A 194 -13.41 -4.27 2.37
C GLY A 194 -12.90 -3.25 1.34
N ALA A 195 -13.82 -2.70 0.55
CA ALA A 195 -13.49 -1.68 -0.44
C ALA A 195 -12.98 -0.39 0.27
N HIS A 196 -11.82 0.09 -0.15
CA HIS A 196 -11.16 1.28 0.42
C HIS A 196 -10.21 1.91 -0.58
N THR A 197 -9.72 3.09 -0.26
CA THR A 197 -8.56 3.74 -0.90
C THR A 197 -7.41 3.81 0.10
N ASP A 198 -6.16 3.86 -0.38
CA ASP A 198 -5.00 4.07 0.47
C ASP A 198 -4.82 5.55 0.80
N TYR A 199 -4.36 5.85 2.02
CA TYR A 199 -4.30 7.23 2.52
C TYR A 199 -3.03 8.00 2.16
N GLY A 200 -1.93 7.27 1.85
CA GLY A 200 -0.59 7.82 1.63
C GLY A 200 -0.35 8.42 0.24
N SER A 201 0.93 8.54 -0.11
CA SER A 201 1.37 8.94 -1.44
C SER A 201 1.24 7.78 -2.43
N ILE A 202 1.91 6.68 -2.14
CA ILE A 202 1.90 5.46 -2.96
C ILE A 202 1.91 4.22 -2.07
N THR A 203 1.46 3.11 -2.64
CA THR A 203 1.60 1.78 -2.04
C THR A 203 2.37 0.87 -2.99
N LEU A 204 3.30 0.08 -2.44
CA LEU A 204 3.93 -1.05 -3.11
C LEU A 204 3.33 -2.33 -2.52
N LEU A 205 2.59 -3.08 -3.32
CA LEU A 205 1.95 -4.32 -2.89
C LEU A 205 2.59 -5.54 -3.56
N PHE A 206 3.13 -6.41 -2.74
CA PHE A 206 3.66 -7.73 -3.13
C PHE A 206 2.59 -8.77 -2.82
N GLN A 207 2.24 -9.61 -3.79
CA GLN A 207 1.22 -10.64 -3.68
C GLN A 207 1.84 -12.03 -3.86
N ASP A 208 1.24 -13.03 -3.20
CA ASP A 208 1.46 -14.44 -3.56
C ASP A 208 0.68 -14.80 -4.86
N ASP A 209 0.66 -16.09 -5.21
CA ASP A 209 0.00 -16.62 -6.40
C ASP A 209 -1.53 -16.81 -6.26
N VAL A 210 -2.10 -16.55 -5.08
CA VAL A 210 -3.53 -16.81 -4.81
C VAL A 210 -4.44 -15.75 -5.44
N GLY A 211 -3.98 -14.48 -5.49
CA GLY A 211 -4.76 -13.40 -6.09
C GLY A 211 -5.91 -12.89 -5.20
N GLY A 212 -7.00 -12.45 -5.83
CA GLY A 212 -8.19 -11.94 -5.15
C GLY A 212 -8.22 -10.42 -4.93
N LEU A 213 -7.17 -9.68 -5.28
CA LEU A 213 -7.21 -8.22 -5.34
C LEU A 213 -8.07 -7.79 -6.53
N GLU A 214 -9.05 -6.93 -6.27
CA GLU A 214 -9.90 -6.30 -7.29
C GLU A 214 -9.77 -4.78 -7.20
N VAL A 215 -9.69 -4.14 -8.36
CA VAL A 215 -9.58 -2.68 -8.53
C VAL A 215 -10.85 -2.18 -9.21
N CYS A 216 -11.40 -1.09 -8.69
CA CYS A 216 -12.60 -0.48 -9.24
C CYS A 216 -12.25 0.43 -10.42
N THR A 217 -12.82 0.19 -11.59
CA THR A 217 -12.67 1.06 -12.76
C THR A 217 -13.42 2.38 -12.56
N ARG A 218 -13.19 3.35 -13.43
CA ARG A 218 -13.96 4.59 -13.46
C ARG A 218 -15.44 4.38 -13.79
N SER A 219 -15.77 3.29 -14.50
CA SER A 219 -17.17 2.88 -14.77
C SER A 219 -17.85 2.20 -13.57
N GLY A 220 -17.11 1.92 -12.49
CA GLY A 220 -17.61 1.25 -11.29
C GLY A 220 -17.56 -0.28 -11.37
N GLU A 221 -16.91 -0.84 -12.38
CA GLU A 221 -16.66 -2.29 -12.50
C GLU A 221 -15.45 -2.71 -11.68
N TRP A 222 -15.49 -3.94 -11.13
CA TRP A 222 -14.40 -4.52 -10.40
C TRP A 222 -13.58 -5.44 -11.28
N ILE A 223 -12.31 -5.13 -11.47
CA ILE A 223 -11.37 -5.91 -12.28
C ILE A 223 -10.37 -6.62 -11.37
N LEU A 224 -10.13 -7.90 -11.63
CA LEU A 224 -9.17 -8.70 -10.90
C LEU A 224 -7.73 -8.28 -11.25
N ALA A 225 -6.96 -7.88 -10.23
CA ALA A 225 -5.52 -7.67 -10.33
C ALA A 225 -4.79 -9.01 -10.13
N THR A 226 -4.76 -9.82 -11.19
CA THR A 226 -4.13 -11.15 -11.19
C THR A 226 -2.64 -11.02 -10.87
N PRO A 227 -2.07 -11.83 -9.95
CA PRO A 227 -0.65 -11.80 -9.67
C PRO A 227 0.19 -12.12 -10.91
N ILE A 228 1.15 -11.25 -11.22
CA ILE A 228 2.11 -11.43 -12.30
C ILE A 228 3.48 -11.68 -11.66
N PRO A 229 4.12 -12.84 -11.89
CA PRO A 229 5.44 -13.14 -11.32
C PRO A 229 6.48 -12.07 -11.66
N GLY A 230 7.30 -11.69 -10.68
CA GLY A 230 8.36 -10.69 -10.86
C GLY A 230 7.88 -9.24 -10.90
N THR A 231 6.61 -8.98 -10.57
CA THR A 231 6.08 -7.62 -10.48
C THR A 231 5.69 -7.24 -9.06
N VAL A 232 5.65 -5.94 -8.81
CA VAL A 232 4.99 -5.32 -7.66
C VAL A 232 3.80 -4.51 -8.17
N VAL A 233 2.66 -4.58 -7.50
CA VAL A 233 1.53 -3.68 -7.79
C VAL A 233 1.83 -2.33 -7.13
N VAL A 234 1.72 -1.27 -7.89
CA VAL A 234 1.88 0.11 -7.41
C VAL A 234 0.56 0.83 -7.56
N ASN A 235 0.13 1.51 -6.52
CA ASN A 235 -1.03 2.40 -6.60
C ASN A 235 -0.76 3.75 -5.93
N THR A 236 -1.43 4.78 -6.42
CA THR A 236 -1.47 6.13 -5.84
C THR A 236 -2.58 6.21 -4.80
N GLY A 237 -2.26 6.87 -3.67
CA GLY A 237 -3.19 7.05 -2.57
C GLY A 237 -3.82 8.46 -2.51
N ASP A 238 -4.64 8.67 -1.51
CA ASP A 238 -5.45 9.89 -1.35
C ASP A 238 -4.60 11.17 -1.22
N LEU A 239 -3.42 11.08 -0.58
CA LEU A 239 -2.50 12.23 -0.51
C LEU A 239 -1.93 12.58 -1.88
N MET A 240 -1.52 11.58 -2.68
CA MET A 240 -1.03 11.83 -4.04
C MET A 240 -2.15 12.40 -4.92
N HIS A 241 -3.37 11.86 -4.82
CA HIS A 241 -4.55 12.37 -5.51
C HIS A 241 -4.83 13.85 -5.19
N ARG A 242 -4.76 14.21 -3.91
CA ARG A 242 -4.90 15.60 -3.45
C ARG A 242 -3.74 16.48 -3.93
N TRP A 243 -2.50 16.01 -3.80
CA TRP A 243 -1.29 16.74 -4.17
C TRP A 243 -1.25 17.09 -5.65
N THR A 244 -1.73 16.14 -6.47
CA THR A 244 -1.81 16.27 -7.93
C THR A 244 -3.14 16.90 -8.41
N ASN A 245 -3.94 17.47 -7.52
CA ASN A 245 -5.21 18.12 -7.88
C ASN A 245 -6.12 17.25 -8.75
N HIS A 246 -6.23 15.95 -8.38
CA HIS A 246 -6.97 14.89 -9.08
C HIS A 246 -6.39 14.47 -10.44
N VAL A 247 -5.19 14.90 -10.81
CA VAL A 247 -4.53 14.40 -12.03
C VAL A 247 -4.23 12.92 -11.89
N PHE A 248 -3.78 12.45 -10.72
CA PHE A 248 -3.66 11.02 -10.41
C PHE A 248 -4.85 10.54 -9.59
N CYS A 249 -5.31 9.32 -9.90
CA CYS A 249 -6.47 8.72 -9.22
C CYS A 249 -6.04 8.08 -7.88
N SER A 250 -6.89 8.20 -6.87
CA SER A 250 -6.88 7.27 -5.72
C SER A 250 -8.05 6.31 -5.93
N THR A 251 -7.75 5.07 -6.27
CA THR A 251 -8.74 4.14 -6.81
C THR A 251 -9.20 3.14 -5.75
N PRO A 252 -10.51 2.97 -5.55
CA PRO A 252 -11.04 1.96 -4.64
C PRO A 252 -10.59 0.55 -5.05
N HIS A 253 -10.17 -0.22 -4.06
CA HIS A 253 -9.76 -1.61 -4.25
C HIS A 253 -10.19 -2.45 -3.05
N ARG A 254 -10.30 -3.76 -3.26
CA ARG A 254 -10.73 -4.72 -2.23
C ARG A 254 -10.06 -6.07 -2.44
N VAL A 255 -10.10 -6.92 -1.42
CA VAL A 255 -9.71 -8.33 -1.57
C VAL A 255 -10.95 -9.19 -1.37
N ASN A 256 -11.34 -9.82 -2.46
CA ASN A 256 -12.47 -10.73 -2.47
C ASN A 256 -12.01 -12.19 -2.36
N VAL A 257 -12.97 -13.08 -2.16
CA VAL A 257 -12.71 -14.52 -2.06
C VAL A 257 -13.29 -15.21 -3.27
N ALA A 258 -12.44 -15.45 -4.27
CA ALA A 258 -12.84 -16.33 -5.38
C ALA A 258 -13.13 -17.75 -4.82
N PRO A 259 -14.24 -18.39 -5.21
CA PRO A 259 -14.63 -19.69 -4.68
C PRO A 259 -13.51 -20.74 -4.73
N GLU A 260 -12.75 -20.77 -5.81
CA GLU A 260 -11.63 -21.69 -6.07
C GLU A 260 -10.43 -21.49 -5.14
N HIS A 261 -10.33 -20.34 -4.48
CA HIS A 261 -9.21 -20.01 -3.59
C HIS A 261 -9.61 -19.92 -2.10
N ARG A 262 -10.86 -20.26 -1.77
CA ARG A 262 -11.37 -20.17 -0.39
C ARG A 262 -10.61 -21.09 0.58
N SER A 263 -10.16 -22.25 0.12
CA SER A 263 -9.43 -23.24 0.93
C SER A 263 -7.91 -22.98 1.03
N ARG A 264 -7.40 -21.90 0.43
CA ARG A 264 -5.97 -21.56 0.44
C ARG A 264 -5.70 -20.39 1.37
N ASP A 265 -4.58 -20.48 2.10
CA ASP A 265 -3.96 -19.31 2.69
C ASP A 265 -3.55 -18.34 1.59
N ARG A 266 -3.77 -17.05 1.80
CA ARG A 266 -3.24 -15.97 0.96
C ARG A 266 -2.36 -15.08 1.80
N TYR A 267 -1.20 -14.73 1.27
CA TYR A 267 -0.29 -13.76 1.87
C TYR A 267 -0.08 -12.57 0.94
N SER A 268 0.01 -11.39 1.52
CA SER A 268 0.48 -10.21 0.81
C SER A 268 1.28 -9.30 1.74
N ILE A 269 2.14 -8.48 1.17
CA ILE A 269 2.95 -7.52 1.91
C ILE A 269 2.72 -6.16 1.26
N ALA A 270 2.17 -5.21 2.00
CA ALA A 270 1.93 -3.85 1.55
C ALA A 270 2.91 -2.89 2.22
N PHE A 271 3.61 -2.09 1.42
CA PHE A 271 4.42 -0.98 1.90
C PHE A 271 3.69 0.33 1.59
N PHE A 272 3.20 0.98 2.64
CA PHE A 272 2.53 2.27 2.55
C PHE A 272 3.57 3.38 2.69
N CYS A 273 3.79 4.12 1.61
CA CYS A 273 4.69 5.26 1.58
C CYS A 273 3.92 6.52 1.96
N HIS A 274 4.30 7.12 3.08
CA HIS A 274 3.68 8.34 3.60
C HIS A 274 4.68 9.49 3.60
N PRO A 275 4.25 10.74 3.33
CA PRO A 275 5.06 11.90 3.59
C PRO A 275 5.28 12.07 5.10
N ASN A 276 6.30 12.85 5.47
CA ASN A 276 6.51 13.27 6.86
C ASN A 276 5.23 13.93 7.38
N LYS A 277 4.84 13.66 8.61
CA LYS A 277 3.60 14.19 9.21
C LYS A 277 3.51 15.72 9.15
N THR A 278 4.66 16.39 9.17
CA THR A 278 4.78 17.86 9.11
C THR A 278 4.82 18.42 7.69
N SER A 279 4.97 17.57 6.66
CA SER A 279 5.02 18.03 5.27
C SER A 279 3.70 18.66 4.86
N GLU A 280 3.78 19.84 4.25
CA GLU A 280 2.63 20.50 3.65
C GLU A 280 2.29 19.89 2.31
N ILE A 281 1.02 19.56 2.13
CA ILE A 281 0.44 19.02 0.92
C ILE A 281 -0.40 20.13 0.27
N ALA A 282 0.22 20.84 -0.67
CA ALA A 282 -0.42 21.86 -1.50
C ALA A 282 -0.48 21.37 -2.96
N CYS A 283 -1.42 21.87 -3.74
CA CYS A 283 -1.51 21.53 -5.16
C CYS A 283 -0.17 21.76 -5.88
N ILE A 284 0.35 20.74 -6.57
CA ILE A 284 1.54 20.86 -7.42
C ILE A 284 1.21 21.79 -8.59
N GLU A 285 2.06 22.78 -8.82
CA GLU A 285 1.80 23.86 -9.79
C GLU A 285 1.52 23.31 -11.20
N SER A 286 2.27 22.30 -11.65
CA SER A 286 2.05 21.67 -12.96
C SER A 286 0.71 20.93 -13.09
N CYS A 287 0.04 20.65 -11.98
CA CYS A 287 -1.29 20.03 -11.94
C CYS A 287 -2.44 21.03 -11.89
N ALA A 288 -2.14 22.32 -11.76
CA ALA A 288 -3.13 23.41 -11.78
C ALA A 288 -3.17 24.07 -13.16
N THR A 289 -4.37 24.27 -13.69
CA THR A 289 -4.61 24.97 -14.94
C THR A 289 -5.77 25.96 -14.77
N ALA A 290 -6.01 26.80 -15.76
CA ALA A 290 -7.17 27.68 -15.75
C ALA A 290 -8.50 26.90 -15.68
N ASP A 291 -8.53 25.72 -16.31
CA ASP A 291 -9.71 24.83 -16.32
C ASP A 291 -9.73 23.85 -15.12
N ASN A 292 -8.62 23.69 -14.42
CA ASN A 292 -8.50 22.87 -13.21
C ASN A 292 -7.75 23.64 -12.11
N PRO A 293 -8.34 24.69 -11.52
CA PRO A 293 -7.71 25.45 -10.44
C PRO A 293 -7.53 24.59 -9.20
N PRO A 294 -6.63 24.93 -8.26
CA PRO A 294 -6.43 24.18 -7.02
C PRO A 294 -7.75 23.95 -6.26
N ILE A 295 -8.10 22.68 -6.04
CA ILE A 295 -9.37 22.27 -5.41
C ILE A 295 -9.30 22.41 -3.89
N TYR A 296 -8.12 22.17 -3.32
CA TYR A 296 -7.93 22.06 -1.87
C TYR A 296 -7.01 23.15 -1.33
N ALA A 297 -7.33 23.66 -0.15
CA ALA A 297 -6.36 24.41 0.65
C ALA A 297 -5.19 23.51 1.09
N PRO A 298 -3.98 24.04 1.29
CA PRO A 298 -2.87 23.29 1.87
C PRO A 298 -3.23 22.65 3.20
N ILE A 299 -2.71 21.43 3.45
CA ILE A 299 -2.91 20.67 4.69
C ILE A 299 -1.62 19.95 5.05
N SER A 300 -1.33 19.70 6.33
CA SER A 300 -0.23 18.81 6.66
C SER A 300 -0.60 17.35 6.40
N ALA A 301 0.37 16.52 5.99
CA ALA A 301 0.15 15.09 5.79
C ALA A 301 -0.39 14.40 7.05
N GLY A 302 0.10 14.79 8.22
CA GLY A 302 -0.39 14.27 9.51
C GLY A 302 -1.84 14.63 9.80
N GLN A 303 -2.26 15.85 9.50
CA GLN A 303 -3.67 16.24 9.65
C GLN A 303 -4.57 15.45 8.70
N HIS A 304 -4.20 15.31 7.43
CA HIS A 304 -4.97 14.52 6.47
C HIS A 304 -5.10 13.06 6.93
N LEU A 305 -4.01 12.43 7.37
CA LEU A 305 -4.03 11.06 7.86
C LEU A 305 -4.95 10.93 9.09
N ASN A 306 -4.88 11.87 10.05
CA ASN A 306 -5.73 11.87 11.23
C ASN A 306 -7.23 12.00 10.88
N GLU A 307 -7.57 12.86 9.91
CA GLU A 307 -8.95 12.99 9.43
C GLU A 307 -9.45 11.66 8.83
N LYS A 308 -8.64 10.99 8.01
CA LYS A 308 -8.98 9.67 7.43
C LYS A 308 -9.12 8.58 8.48
N LEU A 309 -8.17 8.47 9.40
CA LEU A 309 -8.21 7.49 10.48
C LEU A 309 -9.40 7.72 11.44
N THR A 310 -9.71 8.97 11.75
CA THR A 310 -10.87 9.30 12.59
C THR A 310 -12.18 8.87 11.93
N ASN A 311 -12.30 9.05 10.62
CA ASN A 311 -13.47 8.59 9.87
C ASN A 311 -13.58 7.07 9.82
N THR A 312 -12.45 6.35 9.78
CA THR A 312 -12.41 4.89 9.70
C THR A 312 -12.55 4.21 11.07
N TYR A 313 -11.94 4.78 12.11
CA TYR A 313 -11.87 4.17 13.45
C TYR A 313 -12.65 4.95 14.53
N GLY A 314 -13.01 6.23 14.29
CA GLY A 314 -13.65 7.11 15.27
C GLY A 314 -15.03 6.66 15.74
N ALA A 315 -15.71 5.79 14.99
CA ALA A 315 -16.95 5.14 15.43
C ALA A 315 -16.73 4.01 16.48
N GLN A 316 -15.47 3.60 16.70
CA GLN A 316 -15.14 2.51 17.64
C GLN A 316 -14.62 2.99 19.01
N ALA A 317 -14.26 4.27 19.14
CA ALA A 317 -13.73 4.84 20.40
C ALA A 317 -14.83 5.28 21.39
N GLN A 318 -16.09 5.12 21.06
CA GLN A 318 -17.24 5.53 21.90
C GLN A 318 -18.12 4.36 22.41
N ASN A 319 -17.65 3.09 22.30
CA ASN A 319 -18.36 1.94 22.91
C ASN A 319 -17.46 1.15 23.84
#